data_1f58d0d48384dbce55fb675cdd94fae8
#
_entry.id   1f58d0d48384dbce55fb675cdd94fae8
#
_cell.length_a   1.000
_cell.length_b   1.000
_cell.length_c   1.000
_cell.angle_alpha   90.00
_cell.angle_beta   90.00
_cell.angle_gamma   90.00
#
_symmetry.space_group_name_H-M   'P 1'
#
loop_
_entity.id
_entity.type
_entity.pdbx_description
1 polymer ?
#
loop_
_entity_poly.entity_id
_entity_poly.type
_entity_poly.pdbx_seq_one_letter_code
_entity_poly.pdbx_strand_id
1 'polypeptide(L)'
;MTVESGQLPAEGVRRMFDRIAPVYDAMNRVMTAGLDQHWRRKTVGEAVQPGDRVLDACCGTGDLAVAARAAGAGRVVGVDFSERMLERARRKAPELEWVQADVLTLPFEDASFDSVVVGFGVRNVEDLEAGLRELRRVLRPGGRLGILEITRPRGLLAPFYRLWFDRIVPLLGRLLPGGDAYTYLPASVRRFPGPEELAELLGACGF
;
A
#
# COMPACT_ATOMS: atom_id res chain seq x y z
N MET A 1 19.31 -1.11 -21.49
CA MET A 1 18.68 -2.26 -20.80
C MET A 1 17.18 -2.03 -20.93
N THR A 2 16.54 -2.75 -21.83
CA THR A 2 15.09 -2.72 -22.06
C THR A 2 14.41 -3.34 -20.84
N VAL A 3 13.57 -2.55 -20.15
CA VAL A 3 12.73 -3.04 -19.07
C VAL A 3 11.62 -3.89 -19.72
N GLU A 4 11.91 -5.14 -19.97
CA GLU A 4 10.89 -6.12 -20.31
C GLU A 4 9.99 -6.30 -19.09
N SER A 5 8.69 -6.11 -19.30
CA SER A 5 7.59 -6.38 -18.37
C SER A 5 7.16 -5.28 -17.38
N GLY A 6 7.67 -4.07 -17.40
CA GLY A 6 7.20 -3.01 -16.49
C GLY A 6 7.47 -3.27 -15.00
N GLN A 7 8.37 -4.20 -14.66
CA GLN A 7 8.83 -4.44 -13.30
C GLN A 7 10.07 -3.58 -13.06
N LEU A 8 9.99 -2.71 -12.06
CA LEU A 8 11.15 -1.99 -11.56
C LEU A 8 11.77 -2.81 -10.41
N PRO A 9 13.12 -2.86 -10.32
CA PRO A 9 13.76 -3.36 -9.10
C PRO A 9 13.33 -2.54 -7.88
N ALA A 10 13.36 -3.10 -6.68
CA ALA A 10 12.94 -2.44 -5.44
C ALA A 10 13.54 -1.04 -5.28
N GLU A 11 14.83 -0.87 -5.60
CA GLU A 11 15.50 0.45 -5.59
C GLU A 11 14.93 1.43 -6.63
N GLY A 12 14.48 0.95 -7.78
CA GLY A 12 13.80 1.77 -8.80
C GLY A 12 12.43 2.24 -8.32
N VAL A 13 11.68 1.36 -7.66
CA VAL A 13 10.39 1.66 -7.03
C VAL A 13 10.59 2.69 -5.91
N ARG A 14 11.57 2.48 -5.03
CA ARG A 14 11.90 3.42 -3.95
C ARG A 14 12.19 4.82 -4.49
N ARG A 15 13.10 4.94 -5.47
CA ARG A 15 13.43 6.25 -6.09
C ARG A 15 12.24 6.92 -6.75
N MET A 16 11.33 6.15 -7.34
CA MET A 16 10.09 6.68 -7.90
C MET A 16 9.20 7.27 -6.80
N PHE A 17 8.97 6.53 -5.70
CA PHE A 17 8.19 7.00 -4.56
C PHE A 17 8.83 8.21 -3.86
N ASP A 18 10.14 8.21 -3.67
CA ASP A 18 10.89 9.37 -3.15
C ASP A 18 10.63 10.64 -3.96
N ARG A 19 10.56 10.51 -5.30
CA ARG A 19 10.35 11.63 -6.21
C ARG A 19 8.94 12.19 -6.14
N ILE A 20 7.93 11.32 -6.04
CA ILE A 20 6.52 11.74 -6.01
C ILE A 20 6.00 12.03 -4.60
N ALA A 21 6.76 11.72 -3.56
CA ALA A 21 6.33 11.95 -2.17
C ALA A 21 5.73 13.35 -1.94
N PRO A 22 6.28 14.46 -2.50
CA PRO A 22 5.72 15.81 -2.29
C PRO A 22 4.27 15.99 -2.75
N VAL A 23 3.84 15.25 -3.76
CA VAL A 23 2.52 15.39 -4.40
C VAL A 23 1.64 14.15 -4.24
N TYR A 24 2.14 13.10 -3.59
CA TYR A 24 1.53 11.77 -3.52
C TYR A 24 0.08 11.79 -3.02
N ASP A 25 -0.18 12.46 -1.89
CA ASP A 25 -1.53 12.52 -1.31
C ASP A 25 -2.51 13.26 -2.22
N ALA A 26 -2.07 14.40 -2.79
CA ALA A 26 -2.90 15.17 -3.72
C ALA A 26 -3.23 14.36 -4.98
N MET A 27 -2.25 13.63 -5.51
CA MET A 27 -2.44 12.77 -6.66
C MET A 27 -3.44 11.64 -6.40
N ASN A 28 -3.32 10.96 -5.26
CA ASN A 28 -4.25 9.89 -4.89
C ASN A 28 -5.68 10.44 -4.80
N ARG A 29 -5.88 11.60 -4.17
CA ARG A 29 -7.20 12.24 -4.07
C ARG A 29 -7.78 12.61 -5.44
N VAL A 30 -6.97 13.18 -6.32
CA VAL A 30 -7.42 13.52 -7.69
C VAL A 30 -7.76 12.26 -8.48
N MET A 31 -6.92 11.24 -8.46
CA MET A 31 -7.13 10.00 -9.22
C MET A 31 -8.33 9.20 -8.73
N THR A 32 -8.66 9.28 -7.45
CA THR A 32 -9.77 8.54 -6.83
C THR A 32 -11.00 9.41 -6.59
N ALA A 33 -10.98 10.68 -6.99
CA ALA A 33 -11.99 11.67 -6.64
C ALA A 33 -12.26 11.73 -5.11
N GLY A 34 -11.22 11.51 -4.29
CA GLY A 34 -11.29 11.50 -2.83
C GLY A 34 -11.84 10.22 -2.20
N LEU A 35 -12.22 9.22 -3.00
CA LEU A 35 -12.76 7.93 -2.51
C LEU A 35 -11.71 7.11 -1.75
N ASP A 36 -10.42 7.34 -1.99
CA ASP A 36 -9.33 6.67 -1.28
C ASP A 36 -9.47 6.77 0.25
N GLN A 37 -9.90 7.93 0.76
CA GLN A 37 -10.11 8.15 2.19
C GLN A 37 -11.27 7.32 2.75
N HIS A 38 -12.33 7.12 1.97
CA HIS A 38 -13.43 6.25 2.34
C HIS A 38 -12.98 4.78 2.38
N TRP A 39 -12.25 4.33 1.36
CA TRP A 39 -11.74 2.96 1.29
C TRP A 39 -10.77 2.65 2.44
N ARG A 40 -9.87 3.58 2.78
CA ARG A 40 -8.95 3.44 3.91
C ARG A 40 -9.70 3.28 5.23
N ARG A 41 -10.71 4.16 5.50
CA ARG A 41 -11.52 4.02 6.72
C ARG A 41 -12.28 2.70 6.78
N LYS A 42 -12.79 2.23 5.64
CA LYS A 42 -13.46 0.94 5.56
C LYS A 42 -12.50 -0.21 5.87
N THR A 43 -11.33 -0.24 5.25
CA THR A 43 -10.30 -1.25 5.51
C THR A 43 -9.89 -1.30 6.98
N VAL A 44 -9.65 -0.13 7.57
CA VAL A 44 -9.33 -0.02 9.00
C VAL A 44 -10.49 -0.49 9.86
N GLY A 45 -11.73 -0.09 9.57
CA GLY A 45 -12.91 -0.50 10.33
C GLY A 45 -13.19 -2.02 10.31
N GLU A 46 -12.73 -2.73 9.28
CA GLU A 46 -12.84 -4.19 9.18
C GLU A 46 -11.66 -4.93 9.84
N ALA A 47 -10.46 -4.35 9.78
CA ALA A 47 -9.23 -5.03 10.24
C ALA A 47 -8.81 -4.65 11.66
N VAL A 48 -9.10 -3.44 12.15
CA VAL A 48 -8.57 -2.90 13.40
C VAL A 48 -9.65 -2.83 14.47
N GLN A 49 -9.32 -3.23 15.69
CA GLN A 49 -10.15 -3.04 16.87
C GLN A 49 -9.55 -1.99 17.82
N PRO A 50 -10.40 -1.31 18.64
CA PRO A 50 -9.91 -0.45 19.70
C PRO A 50 -8.93 -1.18 20.61
N GLY A 51 -7.80 -0.54 20.91
CA GLY A 51 -6.74 -1.10 21.72
C GLY A 51 -5.69 -1.94 20.97
N ASP A 52 -5.92 -2.32 19.71
CA ASP A 52 -4.97 -3.13 18.92
C ASP A 52 -3.59 -2.46 18.79
N ARG A 53 -2.56 -3.31 18.75
CA ARG A 53 -1.24 -2.95 18.23
C ARG A 53 -1.30 -3.14 16.72
N VAL A 54 -1.20 -2.05 15.96
CA VAL A 54 -1.39 -2.03 14.51
C VAL A 54 -0.07 -1.76 13.79
N LEU A 55 0.23 -2.56 12.78
CA LEU A 55 1.26 -2.29 11.80
C LEU A 55 0.60 -1.76 10.51
N ASP A 56 0.98 -0.56 10.06
CA ASP A 56 0.72 -0.07 8.70
C ASP A 56 1.96 -0.37 7.85
N ALA A 57 1.93 -1.46 7.08
CA ALA A 57 3.04 -1.87 6.25
C ALA A 57 2.96 -1.21 4.87
N CYS A 58 4.11 -0.79 4.32
CA CYS A 58 4.17 0.08 3.14
C CYS A 58 3.33 1.34 3.35
N CYS A 59 3.50 2.00 4.50
CA CYS A 59 2.60 3.05 4.99
C CYS A 59 2.59 4.33 4.14
N GLY A 60 3.62 4.53 3.31
CA GLY A 60 3.78 5.75 2.53
C GLY A 60 3.76 6.99 3.42
N THR A 61 2.84 7.91 3.16
CA THR A 61 2.62 9.13 3.94
C THR A 61 1.76 8.93 5.20
N GLY A 62 1.41 7.67 5.56
CA GLY A 62 0.78 7.30 6.82
C GLY A 62 -0.74 7.45 6.92
N ASP A 63 -1.45 7.52 5.80
CA ASP A 63 -2.92 7.71 5.82
C ASP A 63 -3.67 6.58 6.53
N LEU A 64 -3.26 5.31 6.36
CA LEU A 64 -3.88 4.17 7.08
C LEU A 64 -3.52 4.17 8.56
N ALA A 65 -2.26 4.49 8.90
CA ALA A 65 -1.82 4.62 10.30
C ALA A 65 -2.64 5.69 11.05
N VAL A 66 -2.85 6.85 10.43
CA VAL A 66 -3.71 7.92 10.98
C VAL A 66 -5.15 7.42 11.14
N ALA A 67 -5.69 6.72 10.14
CA ALA A 67 -7.02 6.15 10.21
C ALA A 67 -7.15 5.09 11.32
N ALA A 68 -6.14 4.22 11.50
CA ALA A 68 -6.09 3.23 12.57
C ALA A 68 -6.04 3.89 13.96
N ARG A 69 -5.26 4.95 14.12
CA ARG A 69 -5.24 5.72 15.37
C ARG A 69 -6.59 6.34 15.66
N ALA A 70 -7.24 6.92 14.67
CA ALA A 70 -8.59 7.51 14.79
C ALA A 70 -9.66 6.45 15.10
N ALA A 71 -9.47 5.19 14.69
CA ALA A 71 -10.34 4.05 15.02
C ALA A 71 -10.12 3.50 16.44
N GLY A 72 -9.18 4.08 17.21
CA GLY A 72 -8.96 3.70 18.61
C GLY A 72 -7.84 2.67 18.82
N ALA A 73 -6.99 2.44 17.82
CA ALA A 73 -5.80 1.59 18.01
C ALA A 73 -4.95 2.08 19.19
N GLY A 74 -4.46 1.14 20.00
CA GLY A 74 -3.66 1.42 21.19
C GLY A 74 -2.24 1.87 20.84
N ARG A 75 -1.62 1.16 19.90
CA ARG A 75 -0.31 1.48 19.33
C ARG A 75 -0.37 1.36 17.82
N VAL A 76 0.23 2.30 17.11
CA VAL A 76 0.34 2.24 15.65
C VAL A 76 1.78 2.47 15.23
N VAL A 77 2.30 1.57 14.41
CA VAL A 77 3.62 1.66 13.81
C VAL A 77 3.47 1.67 12.30
N GLY A 78 3.99 2.68 11.62
CA GLY A 78 4.07 2.74 10.18
C GLY A 78 5.45 2.34 9.68
N VAL A 79 5.51 1.46 8.69
CA VAL A 79 6.76 1.02 8.06
C VAL A 79 6.73 1.32 6.57
N ASP A 80 7.79 1.94 6.08
CA ASP A 80 8.02 2.14 4.65
C ASP A 80 9.52 2.08 4.33
N PHE A 81 9.87 1.67 3.11
CA PHE A 81 11.28 1.63 2.67
C PHE A 81 11.77 3.01 2.18
N SER A 82 10.85 3.94 1.86
CA SER A 82 11.14 5.31 1.44
C SER A 82 11.21 6.25 2.62
N GLU A 83 12.41 6.75 2.94
CA GLU A 83 12.57 7.76 3.99
C GLU A 83 11.81 9.05 3.67
N ARG A 84 11.72 9.45 2.39
CA ARG A 84 10.97 10.66 2.01
C ARG A 84 9.47 10.53 2.25
N MET A 85 8.90 9.34 2.11
CA MET A 85 7.51 9.07 2.52
C MET A 85 7.36 9.19 4.04
N LEU A 86 8.27 8.60 4.80
CA LEU A 86 8.26 8.65 6.28
C LEU A 86 8.47 10.07 6.82
N GLU A 87 9.28 10.90 6.18
CA GLU A 87 9.38 12.33 6.54
C GLU A 87 8.04 13.04 6.48
N ARG A 88 7.21 12.71 5.51
CA ARG A 88 5.85 13.27 5.38
C ARG A 88 4.89 12.67 6.40
N ALA A 89 5.00 11.38 6.65
CA ALA A 89 4.22 10.69 7.67
C ALA A 89 4.51 11.29 9.08
N ARG A 90 5.77 11.51 9.43
CA ARG A 90 6.17 12.16 10.69
C ARG A 90 5.63 13.59 10.84
N ARG A 91 5.56 14.34 9.72
CA ARG A 91 4.95 15.69 9.76
C ARG A 91 3.43 15.64 9.91
N LYS A 92 2.80 14.61 9.33
CA LYS A 92 1.34 14.42 9.37
C LYS A 92 0.86 13.95 10.75
N ALA A 93 1.60 13.02 11.37
CA ALA A 93 1.26 12.42 12.66
C ALA A 93 2.55 12.17 13.46
N PRO A 94 3.12 13.22 14.10
CA PRO A 94 4.36 13.13 14.86
C PRO A 94 4.24 12.27 16.12
N GLU A 95 3.03 11.99 16.58
CA GLU A 95 2.74 11.15 17.74
C GLU A 95 2.78 9.65 17.44
N LEU A 96 2.87 9.24 16.17
CA LEU A 96 2.94 7.83 15.76
C LEU A 96 4.38 7.38 15.56
N GLU A 97 4.60 6.08 15.63
CA GLU A 97 5.90 5.46 15.38
C GLU A 97 6.11 5.23 13.87
N TRP A 98 7.29 5.63 13.37
CA TRP A 98 7.65 5.49 11.96
C TRP A 98 9.02 4.83 11.83
N VAL A 99 9.07 3.69 11.15
CA VAL A 99 10.27 2.85 11.00
C VAL A 99 10.60 2.69 9.53
N GLN A 100 11.84 2.97 9.15
CA GLN A 100 12.32 2.67 7.81
C GLN A 100 12.75 1.21 7.74
N ALA A 101 12.04 0.40 6.95
CA ALA A 101 12.38 -0.99 6.70
C ALA A 101 11.73 -1.51 5.41
N ASP A 102 12.25 -2.63 4.91
CA ASP A 102 11.62 -3.38 3.83
C ASP A 102 10.58 -4.34 4.43
N VAL A 103 9.42 -4.43 3.79
CA VAL A 103 8.36 -5.38 4.16
C VAL A 103 8.80 -6.84 4.05
N LEU A 104 9.85 -7.13 3.29
CA LEU A 104 10.44 -8.47 3.19
C LEU A 104 11.25 -8.87 4.44
N THR A 105 11.66 -7.90 5.28
CA THR A 105 12.48 -8.10 6.48
C THR A 105 12.12 -7.08 7.55
N LEU A 106 10.99 -7.30 8.22
CA LEU A 106 10.47 -6.40 9.24
C LEU A 106 11.26 -6.52 10.55
N PRO A 107 11.70 -5.41 11.18
CA PRO A 107 12.50 -5.42 12.39
C PRO A 107 11.64 -5.64 13.66
N PHE A 108 10.70 -6.59 13.62
CA PHE A 108 9.81 -6.91 14.71
C PHE A 108 9.83 -8.41 15.00
N GLU A 109 9.58 -8.75 16.27
CA GLU A 109 9.43 -10.14 16.71
C GLU A 109 8.15 -10.77 16.13
N ASP A 110 8.10 -12.09 16.12
CA ASP A 110 6.90 -12.85 15.74
C ASP A 110 5.71 -12.44 16.62
N ALA A 111 4.52 -12.41 16.05
CA ALA A 111 3.27 -12.13 16.77
C ALA A 111 3.25 -10.78 17.52
N SER A 112 3.99 -9.77 17.04
CA SER A 112 4.10 -8.44 17.66
C SER A 112 2.84 -7.59 17.51
N PHE A 113 2.00 -7.86 16.50
CA PHE A 113 0.85 -7.03 16.16
C PHE A 113 -0.46 -7.82 16.21
N ASP A 114 -1.51 -7.11 16.62
CA ASP A 114 -2.88 -7.64 16.66
C ASP A 114 -3.56 -7.48 15.30
N SER A 115 -3.21 -6.42 14.57
CA SER A 115 -3.71 -6.14 13.23
C SER A 115 -2.59 -5.59 12.34
N VAL A 116 -2.62 -5.99 11.07
CA VAL A 116 -1.75 -5.45 10.01
C VAL A 116 -2.63 -4.84 8.93
N VAL A 117 -2.30 -3.64 8.47
CA VAL A 117 -2.96 -3.00 7.33
C VAL A 117 -1.94 -2.65 6.26
N VAL A 118 -2.34 -2.76 4.99
CA VAL A 118 -1.53 -2.35 3.84
C VAL A 118 -2.42 -1.64 2.84
N GLY A 119 -2.03 -0.44 2.41
CA GLY A 119 -2.80 0.32 1.42
C GLY A 119 -2.01 0.71 0.20
N PHE A 120 -2.35 0.15 -0.96
CA PHE A 120 -1.73 0.43 -2.26
C PHE A 120 -0.22 0.13 -2.31
N GLY A 121 0.24 -0.79 -1.44
CA GLY A 121 1.63 -1.13 -1.27
C GLY A 121 2.02 -2.51 -1.80
N VAL A 122 1.18 -3.53 -1.58
CA VAL A 122 1.55 -4.94 -1.83
C VAL A 122 1.88 -5.24 -3.30
N ARG A 123 1.29 -4.53 -4.26
CA ARG A 123 1.60 -4.70 -5.70
C ARG A 123 3.02 -4.24 -6.07
N ASN A 124 3.69 -3.51 -5.19
CA ASN A 124 5.04 -2.96 -5.40
C ASN A 124 6.12 -3.80 -4.71
N VAL A 125 5.73 -4.81 -3.94
CA VAL A 125 6.66 -5.72 -3.27
C VAL A 125 7.32 -6.61 -4.32
N GLU A 126 8.65 -6.75 -4.25
CA GLU A 126 9.44 -7.49 -5.24
C GLU A 126 9.10 -8.98 -5.24
N ASP A 127 8.99 -9.57 -4.05
CA ASP A 127 8.50 -10.92 -3.82
C ASP A 127 7.23 -10.86 -2.95
N LEU A 128 6.07 -10.92 -3.61
CA LEU A 128 4.78 -10.81 -2.94
C LEU A 128 4.56 -11.91 -1.90
N GLU A 129 4.95 -13.15 -2.23
CA GLU A 129 4.75 -14.30 -1.34
C GLU A 129 5.63 -14.20 -0.09
N ALA A 130 6.90 -13.84 -0.26
CA ALA A 130 7.80 -13.58 0.87
C ALA A 130 7.29 -12.43 1.76
N GLY A 131 6.83 -11.33 1.15
CA GLY A 131 6.23 -10.21 1.89
C GLY A 131 4.99 -10.61 2.67
N LEU A 132 4.09 -11.39 2.08
CA LEU A 132 2.89 -11.90 2.79
C LEU A 132 3.26 -12.83 3.95
N ARG A 133 4.25 -13.71 3.77
CA ARG A 133 4.76 -14.55 4.88
C ARG A 133 5.36 -13.74 6.01
N GLU A 134 6.07 -12.66 5.69
CA GLU A 134 6.66 -11.77 6.68
C GLU A 134 5.57 -10.98 7.44
N LEU A 135 4.53 -10.49 6.74
CA LEU A 135 3.36 -9.91 7.40
C LEU A 135 2.64 -10.93 8.30
N ARG A 136 2.56 -12.20 7.85
CA ARG A 136 1.98 -13.28 8.66
C ARG A 136 2.82 -13.58 9.90
N ARG A 137 4.15 -13.54 9.80
CA ARG A 137 5.07 -13.76 10.92
C ARG A 137 4.86 -12.76 12.05
N VAL A 138 4.79 -11.48 11.71
CA VAL A 138 4.62 -10.41 12.72
C VAL A 138 3.19 -10.30 13.26
N LEU A 139 2.21 -10.88 12.58
CA LEU A 139 0.81 -10.91 12.99
C LEU A 139 0.57 -12.06 13.97
N ARG A 140 -0.02 -11.78 15.14
CA ARG A 140 -0.35 -12.83 16.12
C ARG A 140 -1.35 -13.87 15.57
N PRO A 141 -1.38 -15.08 16.10
CA PRO A 141 -2.47 -16.03 15.81
C PRO A 141 -3.84 -15.41 16.11
N GLY A 142 -4.76 -15.52 15.16
CA GLY A 142 -6.09 -14.90 15.24
C GLY A 142 -6.10 -13.38 15.05
N GLY A 143 -4.96 -12.77 14.71
CA GLY A 143 -4.87 -11.38 14.28
C GLY A 143 -5.46 -11.17 12.86
N ARG A 144 -5.62 -9.91 12.44
CA ARG A 144 -6.28 -9.57 11.18
C ARG A 144 -5.37 -8.83 10.24
N LEU A 145 -5.42 -9.21 8.96
CA LEU A 145 -4.77 -8.51 7.86
C LEU A 145 -5.81 -7.78 7.01
N GLY A 146 -5.67 -6.47 6.85
CA GLY A 146 -6.47 -5.65 5.93
C GLY A 146 -5.64 -5.19 4.75
N ILE A 147 -5.97 -5.64 3.53
CA ILE A 147 -5.31 -5.19 2.30
C ILE A 147 -6.26 -4.33 1.49
N LEU A 148 -5.87 -3.08 1.23
CA LEU A 148 -6.52 -2.18 0.30
C LEU A 148 -5.65 -2.07 -0.96
N GLU A 149 -6.11 -2.64 -2.08
CA GLU A 149 -5.31 -2.63 -3.29
C GLU A 149 -6.16 -2.47 -4.56
N ILE A 150 -5.54 -1.90 -5.59
CA ILE A 150 -6.15 -1.76 -6.91
C ILE A 150 -5.99 -3.07 -7.67
N THR A 151 -7.10 -3.69 -8.02
CA THR A 151 -7.13 -4.91 -8.82
C THR A 151 -7.77 -4.65 -10.19
N ARG A 152 -7.71 -5.64 -11.06
CA ARG A 152 -8.37 -5.57 -12.37
C ARG A 152 -9.88 -5.59 -12.20
N PRO A 153 -10.61 -4.57 -12.67
CA PRO A 153 -12.07 -4.54 -12.55
C PRO A 153 -12.70 -5.60 -13.44
N ARG A 154 -13.79 -6.17 -12.96
CA ARG A 154 -14.65 -7.11 -13.70
C ARG A 154 -16.02 -6.48 -13.93
N GLY A 155 -16.76 -7.01 -14.91
CA GLY A 155 -18.14 -6.60 -15.19
C GLY A 155 -18.27 -5.33 -16.04
N LEU A 156 -19.44 -4.70 -15.97
CA LEU A 156 -19.87 -3.60 -16.85
C LEU A 156 -19.00 -2.34 -16.74
N LEU A 157 -18.34 -2.10 -15.61
CA LEU A 157 -17.47 -0.95 -15.40
C LEU A 157 -16.04 -1.14 -15.92
N ALA A 158 -15.65 -2.36 -16.31
CA ALA A 158 -14.31 -2.68 -16.78
C ALA A 158 -13.85 -1.83 -17.99
N PRO A 159 -14.68 -1.52 -19.01
CA PRO A 159 -14.27 -0.66 -20.13
C PRO A 159 -13.94 0.77 -19.70
N PHE A 160 -14.75 1.36 -18.80
CA PHE A 160 -14.53 2.71 -18.28
C PHE A 160 -13.25 2.78 -17.45
N TYR A 161 -13.02 1.77 -16.63
CA TYR A 161 -11.80 1.67 -15.84
C TYR A 161 -10.54 1.53 -16.72
N ARG A 162 -10.60 0.69 -17.80
CA ARG A 162 -9.51 0.58 -18.77
C ARG A 162 -9.22 1.93 -19.45
N LEU A 163 -10.28 2.62 -19.90
CA LEU A 163 -10.13 3.94 -20.51
C LEU A 163 -9.47 4.93 -19.54
N TRP A 164 -9.89 4.94 -18.28
CA TRP A 164 -9.31 5.77 -17.23
C TRP A 164 -7.83 5.46 -17.01
N PHE A 165 -7.49 4.19 -16.73
CA PHE A 165 -6.12 3.79 -16.41
C PHE A 165 -5.17 3.76 -17.60
N ASP A 166 -5.66 3.39 -18.80
CA ASP A 166 -4.80 3.22 -19.98
C ASP A 166 -4.63 4.52 -20.79
N ARG A 167 -5.55 5.49 -20.64
CA ARG A 167 -5.51 6.74 -21.40
C ARG A 167 -5.43 7.98 -20.51
N ILE A 168 -6.30 8.11 -19.53
CA ILE A 168 -6.45 9.36 -18.75
C ILE A 168 -5.32 9.48 -17.72
N VAL A 169 -5.03 8.43 -16.95
CA VAL A 169 -3.95 8.46 -15.93
C VAL A 169 -2.58 8.77 -16.57
N PRO A 170 -2.15 8.12 -17.67
CA PRO A 170 -0.89 8.49 -18.33
C PRO A 170 -0.89 9.93 -18.92
N LEU A 171 -2.04 10.42 -19.39
CA LEU A 171 -2.15 11.79 -19.87
C LEU A 171 -1.99 12.81 -18.73
N LEU A 172 -2.64 12.57 -17.59
CA LEU A 172 -2.44 13.38 -16.39
C LEU A 172 -0.98 13.36 -15.93
N GLY A 173 -0.33 12.19 -16.03
CA GLY A 173 1.08 12.03 -15.68
C GLY A 173 2.04 12.86 -16.53
N ARG A 174 1.68 13.22 -17.78
CA ARG A 174 2.48 14.13 -18.61
C ARG A 174 2.42 15.58 -18.14
N LEU A 175 1.36 15.93 -17.42
CA LEU A 175 1.09 17.29 -16.93
C LEU A 175 1.52 17.49 -15.47
N LEU A 176 1.76 16.42 -14.73
CA LEU A 176 2.06 16.43 -13.29
C LEU A 176 3.50 16.01 -13.02
N PRO A 177 4.14 16.50 -11.95
CA PRO A 177 5.46 16.03 -11.52
C PRO A 177 5.45 14.52 -11.22
N GLY A 178 6.42 13.76 -11.75
CA GLY A 178 6.53 12.32 -11.49
C GLY A 178 6.03 11.41 -12.62
N GLY A 179 6.12 11.84 -13.87
CA GLY A 179 5.63 11.17 -15.09
C GLY A 179 5.80 9.64 -15.13
N ASP A 180 6.93 9.11 -14.64
CA ASP A 180 7.23 7.67 -14.61
C ASP A 180 6.26 6.88 -13.71
N ALA A 181 5.78 7.48 -12.61
CA ALA A 181 4.84 6.84 -11.69
C ALA A 181 3.48 6.54 -12.35
N TYR A 182 3.07 7.36 -13.29
CA TYR A 182 1.78 7.19 -13.98
C TYR A 182 1.83 6.15 -15.10
N THR A 183 3.01 5.84 -15.62
CA THR A 183 3.21 4.70 -16.52
C THR A 183 3.44 3.41 -15.74
N TYR A 184 4.06 3.51 -14.58
CA TYR A 184 4.26 2.37 -13.67
C TYR A 184 2.95 1.86 -13.06
N LEU A 185 2.03 2.75 -12.66
CA LEU A 185 0.78 2.37 -12.00
C LEU A 185 -0.06 1.38 -12.84
N PRO A 186 -0.41 1.63 -14.11
CA PRO A 186 -1.13 0.65 -14.92
C PRO A 186 -0.36 -0.67 -15.10
N ALA A 187 0.97 -0.61 -15.22
CA ALA A 187 1.80 -1.80 -15.36
C ALA A 187 1.79 -2.66 -14.09
N SER A 188 1.93 -2.05 -12.90
CA SER A 188 1.90 -2.78 -11.62
C SER A 188 0.53 -3.41 -11.36
N VAL A 189 -0.57 -2.71 -11.67
CA VAL A 189 -1.94 -3.25 -11.54
C VAL A 189 -2.17 -4.44 -12.48
N ARG A 190 -1.62 -4.41 -13.70
CA ARG A 190 -1.76 -5.55 -14.63
C ARG A 190 -1.03 -6.81 -14.17
N ARG A 191 0.07 -6.67 -13.43
CA ARG A 191 0.85 -7.81 -12.89
C ARG A 191 0.27 -8.36 -11.59
N PHE A 192 -0.41 -7.51 -10.83
CA PHE A 192 -0.95 -7.89 -9.53
C PHE A 192 -2.07 -8.94 -9.68
N PRO A 193 -2.11 -9.97 -8.81
CA PRO A 193 -3.14 -11.01 -8.86
C PRO A 193 -4.55 -10.43 -8.70
N GLY A 194 -5.52 -11.13 -9.27
CA GLY A 194 -6.94 -10.84 -9.04
C GLY A 194 -7.35 -11.18 -7.61
N PRO A 195 -8.57 -10.79 -7.19
CA PRO A 195 -9.01 -11.03 -5.82
C PRO A 195 -8.98 -12.50 -5.39
N GLU A 196 -9.38 -13.41 -6.27
CA GLU A 196 -9.41 -14.85 -5.99
C GLU A 196 -7.99 -15.42 -5.91
N GLU A 197 -7.11 -15.06 -6.86
CA GLU A 197 -5.70 -15.46 -6.86
C GLU A 197 -4.97 -14.95 -5.61
N LEU A 198 -5.28 -13.70 -5.19
CA LEU A 198 -4.71 -13.14 -3.95
C LEU A 198 -5.23 -13.89 -2.71
N ALA A 199 -6.50 -14.27 -2.68
CA ALA A 199 -7.07 -15.04 -1.57
C ALA A 199 -6.42 -16.44 -1.46
N GLU A 200 -6.20 -17.12 -2.59
CA GLU A 200 -5.48 -18.40 -2.62
C GLU A 200 -4.03 -18.23 -2.12
N LEU A 201 -3.33 -17.19 -2.56
CA LEU A 201 -1.97 -16.90 -2.12
C LEU A 201 -1.92 -16.60 -0.61
N LEU A 202 -2.88 -15.82 -0.09
CA LEU A 202 -3.00 -15.56 1.36
C LEU A 202 -3.20 -16.86 2.14
N GLY A 203 -4.10 -17.75 1.67
CA GLY A 203 -4.28 -19.07 2.27
C GLY A 203 -3.00 -19.90 2.28
N ALA A 204 -2.24 -19.91 1.18
CA ALA A 204 -0.94 -20.58 1.08
C ALA A 204 0.13 -19.97 2.02
N CYS A 205 0.01 -18.68 2.36
CA CYS A 205 0.88 -17.99 3.32
C CYS A 205 0.42 -18.14 4.79
N GLY A 206 -0.69 -18.85 5.05
CA GLY A 206 -1.16 -19.17 6.41
C GLY A 206 -2.13 -18.15 7.03
N PHE A 207 -2.81 -17.36 6.21
CA PHE A 207 -3.91 -16.47 6.62
C PHE A 207 -5.26 -17.16 6.59
#